data_d3deade5c679b1296458fdcc2043a04f
#
_entry.id   d3deade5c679b1296458fdcc2043a04f
#
_cell.length_a   1.000
_cell.length_b   1.000
_cell.length_c   1.000
_cell.angle_alpha   90.00
_cell.angle_beta   90.00
_cell.angle_gamma   90.00
#
_symmetry.space_group_name_H-M   'P 1'
#
loop_
_entity.id
_entity.type
_entity.pdbx_description
1 polymer ?
#
loop_
_entity_poly.entity_id
_entity_poly.type
_entity_poly.pdbx_seq_one_letter_code
_entity_poly.pdbx_strand_id
1 'polypeptide(L)'
;MQTIKLIEISKSFKSKKALNNVNIEFKNNRINGLLGPNGSGKTTLFNIIAGFLSPDLGKIQLDENVLNEKSLSLRTKLGISYLPQEASIFRDLSVYDNIFSIAELFYDKNNSIKVTENLIKQFSLGSFQKTKGKLLS
;
A
#
# COMPACT_ATOMS: atom_id res chain seq x y z
N MET A 1 3.13 -15.17 -12.82
CA MET A 1 2.80 -14.92 -11.38
C MET A 1 3.70 -13.80 -10.90
N GLN A 2 3.12 -12.73 -10.35
CA GLN A 2 3.95 -11.61 -9.85
C GLN A 2 4.64 -12.00 -8.54
N THR A 3 5.88 -11.58 -8.39
CA THR A 3 6.70 -11.84 -7.21
C THR A 3 7.47 -10.60 -6.82
N ILE A 4 7.37 -10.20 -5.54
CA ILE A 4 8.20 -9.13 -4.99
C ILE A 4 9.42 -9.78 -4.33
N LYS A 5 10.61 -9.37 -4.75
CA LYS A 5 11.90 -9.81 -4.17
C LYS A 5 12.63 -8.63 -3.54
N LEU A 6 13.10 -8.85 -2.35
CA LEU A 6 14.03 -7.99 -1.64
C LEU A 6 15.37 -8.72 -1.56
N ILE A 7 16.41 -8.08 -2.07
CA ILE A 7 17.74 -8.67 -2.21
C ILE A 7 18.72 -7.78 -1.46
N GLU A 8 19.32 -8.31 -0.41
CA GLU A 8 20.36 -7.65 0.42
C GLU A 8 19.93 -6.28 0.98
N ILE A 9 18.64 -6.11 1.27
CA ILE A 9 18.11 -4.84 1.74
C ILE A 9 18.68 -4.48 3.09
N SER A 10 19.34 -3.32 3.15
CA SER A 10 19.83 -2.70 4.38
C SER A 10 19.28 -1.28 4.53
N LYS A 11 18.97 -0.88 5.77
CA LYS A 11 18.49 0.46 6.11
C LYS A 11 18.93 0.84 7.51
N SER A 12 19.51 2.04 7.63
CA SER A 12 19.90 2.62 8.91
C SER A 12 19.24 3.97 9.13
N PHE A 13 18.94 4.30 10.38
CA PHE A 13 18.49 5.61 10.81
C PHE A 13 19.49 6.13 11.83
N LYS A 14 20.28 7.13 11.46
CA LYS A 14 21.43 7.59 12.23
C LYS A 14 22.35 6.41 12.56
N SER A 15 22.56 6.11 13.85
CA SER A 15 23.41 5.00 14.32
C SER A 15 22.67 3.65 14.44
N LYS A 16 21.32 3.63 14.30
CA LYS A 16 20.53 2.41 14.46
C LYS A 16 20.28 1.73 13.13
N LYS A 17 20.76 0.49 12.98
CA LYS A 17 20.49 -0.36 11.84
C LYS A 17 19.09 -0.97 11.99
N ALA A 18 18.15 -0.58 11.13
CA ALA A 18 16.78 -1.06 11.15
C ALA A 18 16.61 -2.35 10.33
N LEU A 19 17.31 -2.46 9.21
CA LEU A 19 17.38 -3.65 8.37
C LEU A 19 18.83 -3.96 8.04
N ASN A 20 19.20 -5.23 8.05
CA ASN A 20 20.56 -5.68 7.80
C ASN A 20 20.57 -6.87 6.84
N ASN A 21 20.92 -6.63 5.60
CA ASN A 21 21.08 -7.65 4.56
C ASN A 21 19.85 -8.60 4.45
N VAL A 22 18.65 -8.00 4.39
CA VAL A 22 17.40 -8.74 4.38
C VAL A 22 17.13 -9.28 2.98
N ASN A 23 16.90 -10.59 2.89
CA ASN A 23 16.52 -11.29 1.68
C ASN A 23 15.16 -11.96 1.88
N ILE A 24 14.12 -11.51 1.15
CA ILE A 24 12.75 -12.03 1.26
C ILE A 24 12.11 -12.07 -0.13
N GLU A 25 11.28 -13.07 -0.34
CA GLU A 25 10.45 -13.21 -1.53
C GLU A 25 8.98 -13.35 -1.12
N PHE A 26 8.12 -12.48 -1.69
CA PHE A 26 6.67 -12.53 -1.55
C PHE A 26 6.04 -12.97 -2.87
N LYS A 27 5.37 -14.11 -2.87
CA LYS A 27 4.69 -14.66 -4.06
C LYS A 27 3.24 -14.19 -4.10
N ASN A 28 2.76 -13.83 -5.29
CA ASN A 28 1.36 -13.53 -5.53
C ASN A 28 0.45 -14.74 -5.20
N ASN A 29 -0.85 -14.47 -5.01
CA ASN A 29 -1.88 -15.46 -4.66
C ASN A 29 -1.65 -16.20 -3.34
N ARG A 30 -0.92 -15.59 -2.40
CA ARG A 30 -0.70 -16.10 -1.05
C ARG A 30 -0.81 -14.96 -0.03
N ILE A 31 -1.30 -15.30 1.15
CA ILE A 31 -1.18 -14.42 2.31
C ILE A 31 0.20 -14.68 2.92
N ASN A 32 1.02 -13.65 2.97
CA ASN A 32 2.35 -13.71 3.57
C ASN A 32 2.33 -12.91 4.87
N GLY A 33 2.71 -13.53 5.99
CA GLY A 33 2.82 -12.89 7.30
C GLY A 33 4.26 -12.52 7.62
N LEU A 34 4.51 -11.26 8.06
CA LEU A 34 5.79 -10.83 8.60
C LEU A 34 5.66 -10.66 10.11
N LEU A 35 6.29 -11.56 10.87
CA LEU A 35 6.22 -11.60 12.33
C LEU A 35 7.53 -11.12 12.95
N GLY A 36 7.44 -10.58 14.15
CA GLY A 36 8.60 -10.13 14.93
C GLY A 36 8.22 -9.11 16.00
N PRO A 37 9.10 -8.86 17.00
CA PRO A 37 8.85 -7.91 18.08
C PRO A 37 8.76 -6.46 17.58
N ASN A 38 8.29 -5.55 18.46
CA ASN A 38 8.30 -4.14 18.15
C ASN A 38 9.75 -3.64 17.93
N GLY A 39 9.93 -2.79 16.92
CA GLY A 39 11.25 -2.29 16.54
C GLY A 39 12.12 -3.23 15.70
N SER A 40 11.61 -4.41 15.28
CA SER A 40 12.35 -5.36 14.44
C SER A 40 12.47 -4.96 12.95
N GLY A 41 11.97 -3.78 12.56
CA GLY A 41 12.09 -3.29 11.19
C GLY A 41 10.91 -3.62 10.26
N LYS A 42 9.82 -4.25 10.75
CA LYS A 42 8.67 -4.62 9.91
C LYS A 42 8.09 -3.42 9.15
N THR A 43 7.77 -2.35 9.84
CA THR A 43 7.24 -1.10 9.24
C THR A 43 8.25 -0.48 8.26
N THR A 44 9.53 -0.50 8.60
CA THR A 44 10.61 -0.03 7.71
C THR A 44 10.62 -0.84 6.40
N LEU A 45 10.49 -2.16 6.50
CA LEU A 45 10.45 -3.05 5.34
C LEU A 45 9.23 -2.76 4.45
N PHE A 46 8.03 -2.66 5.04
CA PHE A 46 6.81 -2.32 4.30
C PHE A 46 6.89 -0.93 3.65
N ASN A 47 7.42 0.07 4.35
CA ASN A 47 7.62 1.41 3.78
C ASN A 47 8.60 1.40 2.60
N ILE A 48 9.62 0.55 2.64
CA ILE A 48 10.55 0.36 1.53
C ILE A 48 9.85 -0.33 0.34
N ILE A 49 9.05 -1.36 0.58
CA ILE A 49 8.27 -2.04 -0.48
C ILE A 49 7.26 -1.08 -1.11
N ALA A 50 6.53 -0.32 -0.30
CA ALA A 50 5.54 0.64 -0.78
C ALA A 50 6.15 1.83 -1.52
N GLY A 51 7.42 2.20 -1.22
CA GLY A 51 8.12 3.33 -1.85
C GLY A 51 8.06 4.64 -1.06
N PHE A 52 7.66 4.58 0.22
CA PHE A 52 7.77 5.73 1.14
C PHE A 52 9.20 5.95 1.61
N LEU A 53 10.05 4.92 1.52
CA LEU A 53 11.42 4.93 2.00
C LEU A 53 12.32 4.20 1.01
N SER A 54 13.50 4.76 0.73
CA SER A 54 14.52 4.08 -0.06
C SER A 54 15.44 3.26 0.84
N PRO A 55 15.85 2.05 0.43
CA PRO A 55 16.90 1.31 1.13
C PRO A 55 18.24 2.04 0.97
N ASP A 56 19.17 1.83 1.91
CA ASP A 56 20.54 2.33 1.79
C ASP A 56 21.39 1.42 0.89
N LEU A 57 21.11 0.11 0.95
CA LEU A 57 21.74 -0.92 0.12
C LEU A 57 20.70 -1.94 -0.31
N GLY A 58 20.99 -2.66 -1.36
CA GLY A 58 20.19 -3.75 -1.88
C GLY A 58 19.20 -3.32 -2.95
N LYS A 59 18.34 -4.26 -3.35
CA LYS A 59 17.48 -4.13 -4.52
C LYS A 59 16.10 -4.69 -4.26
N ILE A 60 15.07 -3.94 -4.69
CA ILE A 60 13.69 -4.38 -4.68
C ILE A 60 13.28 -4.64 -6.13
N GLN A 61 12.64 -5.78 -6.37
CA GLN A 61 12.14 -6.16 -7.69
C GLN A 61 10.68 -6.59 -7.61
N LEU A 62 9.90 -6.21 -8.61
CA LEU A 62 8.62 -6.83 -8.94
C LEU A 62 8.81 -7.55 -10.26
N ASP A 63 8.88 -8.87 -10.21
CA ASP A 63 9.34 -9.72 -11.32
C ASP A 63 10.70 -9.24 -11.86
N GLU A 64 10.77 -8.81 -13.12
CA GLU A 64 11.98 -8.28 -13.75
C GLU A 64 12.18 -6.75 -13.50
N ASN A 65 11.17 -6.07 -12.94
CA ASN A 65 11.21 -4.62 -12.76
C ASN A 65 11.88 -4.22 -11.46
N VAL A 66 12.99 -3.47 -11.54
CA VAL A 66 13.62 -2.85 -10.36
C VAL A 66 12.76 -1.68 -9.89
N LEU A 67 12.50 -1.64 -8.57
CA LEU A 67 11.61 -0.66 -7.95
C LEU A 67 12.34 0.44 -7.15
N ASN A 68 13.65 0.36 -6.97
CA ASN A 68 14.39 1.24 -6.05
C ASN A 68 14.10 2.74 -6.27
N GLU A 69 14.12 3.19 -7.51
CA GLU A 69 13.88 4.60 -7.89
C GLU A 69 12.44 4.89 -8.31
N LYS A 70 11.55 3.89 -8.26
CA LYS A 70 10.15 4.09 -8.62
C LYS A 70 9.37 4.69 -7.46
N SER A 71 8.72 5.83 -7.74
CA SER A 71 7.85 6.50 -6.77
C SER A 71 6.66 5.63 -6.37
N LEU A 72 6.02 5.96 -5.23
CA LEU A 72 4.77 5.35 -4.77
C LEU A 72 3.73 5.27 -5.90
N SER A 73 3.51 6.37 -6.64
CA SER A 73 2.54 6.42 -7.74
C SER A 73 2.85 5.42 -8.85
N LEU A 74 4.13 5.25 -9.22
CA LEU A 74 4.53 4.26 -10.21
C LEU A 74 4.36 2.83 -9.69
N ARG A 75 4.65 2.58 -8.41
CA ARG A 75 4.45 1.26 -7.79
C ARG A 75 2.96 0.91 -7.70
N THR A 76 2.09 1.88 -7.44
CA THR A 76 0.64 1.68 -7.45
C THR A 76 0.15 1.28 -8.85
N LYS A 77 0.65 1.92 -9.91
CA LYS A 77 0.35 1.53 -11.30
C LYS A 77 0.84 0.11 -11.66
N LEU A 78 1.86 -0.37 -10.97
CA LEU A 78 2.36 -1.75 -11.10
C LEU A 78 1.58 -2.76 -10.22
N GLY A 79 0.55 -2.32 -9.48
CA GLY A 79 -0.30 -3.16 -8.65
C GLY A 79 0.12 -3.29 -7.19
N ILE A 80 1.09 -2.49 -6.71
CA ILE A 80 1.48 -2.48 -5.30
C ILE A 80 0.63 -1.44 -4.57
N SER A 81 -0.27 -1.90 -3.70
CA SER A 81 -1.06 -1.05 -2.82
C SER A 81 -0.58 -1.16 -1.37
N TYR A 82 -0.74 -0.10 -0.61
CA TYR A 82 -0.38 -0.06 0.81
C TYR A 82 -1.57 0.43 1.64
N LEU A 83 -1.96 -0.36 2.62
CA LEU A 83 -2.94 0.04 3.63
C LEU A 83 -2.18 0.38 4.92
N PRO A 84 -2.11 1.68 5.32
CA PRO A 84 -1.44 2.08 6.54
C PRO A 84 -2.21 1.64 7.78
N GLN A 85 -1.52 1.64 8.93
CA GLN A 85 -2.12 1.33 10.23
C GLN A 85 -3.13 2.41 10.66
N GLU A 86 -2.85 3.67 10.33
CA GLU A 86 -3.75 4.79 10.58
C GLU A 86 -4.75 4.97 9.42
N ALA A 87 -5.94 5.46 9.74
CA ALA A 87 -6.97 5.69 8.73
C ALA A 87 -6.50 6.72 7.69
N SER A 88 -6.35 6.29 6.44
CA SER A 88 -5.95 7.13 5.31
C SER A 88 -7.17 7.51 4.46
N ILE A 89 -8.13 8.18 5.07
CA ILE A 89 -9.34 8.66 4.42
C ILE A 89 -9.41 10.19 4.45
N PHE A 90 -10.09 10.77 3.49
CA PHE A 90 -10.44 12.19 3.51
C PHE A 90 -11.57 12.41 4.51
N ARG A 91 -11.23 12.91 5.69
CA ARG A 91 -12.13 12.98 6.85
C ARG A 91 -13.39 13.82 6.62
N ASP A 92 -13.33 14.84 5.77
CA ASP A 92 -14.46 15.73 5.46
C ASP A 92 -15.29 15.30 4.26
N LEU A 93 -14.82 14.32 3.49
CA LEU A 93 -15.59 13.68 2.44
C LEU A 93 -16.49 12.57 3.00
N SER A 94 -17.58 12.32 2.28
CA SER A 94 -18.45 11.16 2.58
C SER A 94 -17.75 9.83 2.26
N VAL A 95 -18.29 8.71 2.72
CA VAL A 95 -17.85 7.38 2.31
C VAL A 95 -17.89 7.24 0.79
N TYR A 96 -18.99 7.67 0.17
CA TYR A 96 -19.14 7.65 -1.27
C TYR A 96 -18.02 8.46 -1.95
N ASP A 97 -17.81 9.71 -1.54
CA ASP A 97 -16.83 10.59 -2.17
C ASP A 97 -15.39 10.10 -1.97
N ASN A 98 -15.08 9.48 -0.82
CA ASN A 98 -13.77 8.85 -0.59
C ASN A 98 -13.49 7.73 -1.59
N ILE A 99 -14.47 6.85 -1.84
CA ILE A 99 -14.31 5.75 -2.80
C ILE A 99 -14.29 6.29 -4.23
N PHE A 100 -15.20 7.20 -4.55
CA PHE A 100 -15.35 7.77 -5.87
C PHE A 100 -14.10 8.54 -6.32
N SER A 101 -13.51 9.36 -5.43
CA SER A 101 -12.29 10.13 -5.74
C SER A 101 -11.09 9.24 -6.10
N ILE A 102 -11.01 8.04 -5.52
CA ILE A 102 -9.97 7.08 -5.89
C ILE A 102 -10.32 6.39 -7.21
N ALA A 103 -11.60 6.04 -7.42
CA ALA A 103 -12.02 5.42 -8.67
C ALA A 103 -11.75 6.32 -9.89
N GLU A 104 -11.94 7.65 -9.78
CA GLU A 104 -11.66 8.62 -10.85
C GLU A 104 -10.18 8.68 -11.28
N LEU A 105 -9.24 8.19 -10.47
CA LEU A 105 -7.83 8.09 -10.85
C LEU A 105 -7.56 6.98 -11.89
N PHE A 106 -8.48 6.02 -12.01
CA PHE A 106 -8.28 4.81 -12.82
C PHE A 106 -9.34 4.61 -13.90
N TYR A 107 -10.52 5.24 -13.76
CA TYR A 107 -11.67 5.04 -14.64
C TYR A 107 -12.25 6.37 -15.10
N ASP A 108 -12.97 6.37 -16.22
CA ASP A 108 -13.84 7.47 -16.61
C ASP A 108 -15.02 7.62 -15.63
N LYS A 109 -15.71 8.75 -15.69
CA LYS A 109 -16.79 9.11 -14.77
C LYS A 109 -17.87 8.03 -14.62
N ASN A 110 -18.32 7.44 -15.74
CA ASN A 110 -19.39 6.45 -15.70
C ASN A 110 -18.95 5.13 -15.05
N ASN A 111 -17.72 4.71 -15.34
CA ASN A 111 -17.15 3.51 -14.74
C ASN A 111 -16.79 3.78 -13.26
N SER A 112 -16.34 4.97 -12.89
CA SER A 112 -16.08 5.35 -11.49
C SER A 112 -17.34 5.25 -10.64
N ILE A 113 -18.50 5.72 -11.14
CA ILE A 113 -19.81 5.57 -10.46
C ILE A 113 -20.11 4.09 -10.24
N LYS A 114 -20.05 3.27 -11.29
CA LYS A 114 -20.35 1.84 -11.21
C LYS A 114 -19.45 1.10 -10.22
N VAL A 115 -18.14 1.38 -10.26
CA VAL A 115 -17.16 0.79 -9.34
C VAL A 115 -17.46 1.19 -7.91
N THR A 116 -17.75 2.48 -7.66
CA THR A 116 -18.09 3.01 -6.35
C THR A 116 -19.34 2.33 -5.78
N GLU A 117 -20.43 2.26 -6.56
CA GLU A 117 -21.67 1.61 -6.15
C GLU A 117 -21.48 0.12 -5.84
N ASN A 118 -20.71 -0.57 -6.68
CA ASN A 118 -20.37 -1.98 -6.46
C ASN A 118 -19.58 -2.19 -5.16
N LEU A 119 -18.58 -1.36 -4.87
CA LEU A 119 -17.81 -1.44 -3.63
C LEU A 119 -18.68 -1.14 -2.41
N ILE A 120 -19.54 -0.11 -2.47
CA ILE A 120 -20.48 0.21 -1.40
C ILE A 120 -21.40 -1.00 -1.10
N LYS A 121 -21.89 -1.67 -2.14
CA LYS A 121 -22.72 -2.87 -2.00
C LYS A 121 -21.89 -4.04 -1.44
N GLN A 122 -20.73 -4.31 -1.99
CA GLN A 122 -19.84 -5.42 -1.59
C GLN A 122 -19.45 -5.35 -0.11
N PHE A 123 -19.16 -4.14 0.39
CA PHE A 123 -18.77 -3.90 1.79
C PHE A 123 -19.95 -3.52 2.69
N SER A 124 -21.20 -3.60 2.21
CA SER A 124 -22.41 -3.28 2.98
C SER A 124 -22.39 -1.86 3.57
N LEU A 125 -21.84 -0.90 2.84
CA LEU A 125 -21.69 0.49 3.27
C LEU A 125 -22.91 1.39 2.93
N GLY A 126 -24.01 0.84 2.42
CA GLY A 126 -25.13 1.60 1.90
C GLY A 126 -25.74 2.59 2.90
N SER A 127 -25.87 2.20 4.17
CA SER A 127 -26.38 3.08 5.25
C SER A 127 -25.41 4.22 5.61
N PHE A 128 -24.13 4.06 5.31
CA PHE A 128 -23.07 5.02 5.66
C PHE A 128 -22.59 5.85 4.48
N GLN A 129 -23.09 5.61 3.26
CA GLN A 129 -22.54 6.23 2.05
C GLN A 129 -22.47 7.76 2.09
N LYS A 130 -23.42 8.42 2.79
CA LYS A 130 -23.45 9.89 2.98
C LYS A 130 -22.73 10.36 4.25
N THR A 131 -22.27 9.45 5.09
CA THR A 131 -21.58 9.78 6.35
C THR A 131 -20.18 10.26 6.06
N LYS A 132 -19.76 11.36 6.69
CA LYS A 132 -18.39 11.88 6.57
C LYS A 132 -17.40 10.97 7.27
N GLY A 133 -16.20 10.81 6.70
CA GLY A 133 -15.14 9.97 7.23
C GLY A 133 -14.80 10.24 8.70
N LYS A 134 -14.84 11.50 9.14
CA LYS A 134 -14.58 11.89 10.54
C LYS A 134 -15.64 11.39 11.55
N LEU A 135 -16.79 10.95 11.08
CA LEU A 135 -17.88 10.42 11.91
C LEU A 135 -17.88 8.87 11.96
N LEU A 136 -16.97 8.24 11.24
CA LEU A 136 -16.77 6.80 11.29
C LEU A 136 -15.72 6.50 12.39
N SER A 137 -16.08 5.69 13.33
CA SER A 137 -15.21 5.21 14.41
C SER A 137 -14.49 3.94 14.00
#